data_711e3c357f7134dd6c260d104bb7bbb1
#
_entry.id   711e3c357f7134dd6c260d104bb7bbb1
#
_cell.length_a   1.000
_cell.length_b   1.000
_cell.length_c   1.000
_cell.angle_alpha   90.00
_cell.angle_beta   90.00
_cell.angle_gamma   90.00
#
_symmetry.space_group_name_H-M   'P 1'
#
loop_
_entity.id
_entity.type
_entity.pdbx_description
1 polymer ?
#
loop_
_entity_poly.entity_id
_entity_poly.type
_entity_poly.pdbx_seq_one_letter_code
_entity_poly.pdbx_strand_id
1 'polypeptide(L)'
;MDQKIVDALAITPASSASERTIDITTTGAKTGSPRRIEIWFYRSGEQIYLTTQPASRSWYANLLANPAFTFHLKNGLRADLPAWAEPVLDPIERRRIFSDIVADLNQPLHRGYLSQPVEPVEDWVAGSPLVRVSFPESLS
;
A
#
# COMPACT_ATOMS: atom_id res chain seq x y z
N MET A 1 -14.33 13.78 2.04
CA MET A 1 -13.06 13.57 2.77
C MET A 1 -12.42 14.92 3.03
N ASP A 2 -11.85 15.10 4.22
CA ASP A 2 -11.16 16.33 4.59
C ASP A 2 -10.00 16.63 3.63
N GLN A 3 -9.80 17.89 3.26
CA GLN A 3 -8.76 18.28 2.32
C GLN A 3 -7.35 17.91 2.80
N LYS A 4 -7.11 18.00 4.12
CA LYS A 4 -5.81 17.60 4.69
C LYS A 4 -5.53 16.11 4.48
N ILE A 5 -6.56 15.29 4.55
CA ILE A 5 -6.46 13.85 4.29
C ILE A 5 -6.19 13.61 2.80
N VAL A 6 -6.93 14.27 1.92
CA VAL A 6 -6.74 14.17 0.48
C VAL A 6 -5.29 14.55 0.12
N ASP A 7 -4.78 15.63 0.71
CA ASP A 7 -3.41 16.09 0.45
C ASP A 7 -2.37 15.07 0.96
N ALA A 8 -2.60 14.46 2.14
CA ALA A 8 -1.71 13.45 2.69
C ALA A 8 -1.68 12.17 1.85
N LEU A 9 -2.79 11.84 1.19
CA LEU A 9 -2.88 10.68 0.30
C LEU A 9 -2.31 10.94 -1.10
N ALA A 10 -2.14 12.20 -1.48
CA ALA A 10 -1.69 12.60 -2.82
C ALA A 10 -0.16 12.57 -2.93
N ILE A 11 0.46 11.46 -2.54
CA ILE A 11 1.91 11.29 -2.64
C ILE A 11 2.34 11.23 -4.12
N THR A 12 3.61 11.58 -4.34
CA THR A 12 4.25 11.53 -5.66
C THR A 12 5.57 10.77 -5.54
N PRO A 13 6.24 10.46 -6.65
CA PRO A 13 7.59 9.87 -6.57
C PRO A 13 8.58 10.72 -5.78
N ALA A 14 8.34 12.04 -5.64
CA ALA A 14 9.18 12.93 -4.84
C ALA A 14 8.86 12.90 -3.34
N SER A 15 7.82 12.20 -2.91
CA SER A 15 7.43 12.10 -1.51
C SER A 15 8.48 11.32 -0.71
N SER A 16 8.72 11.77 0.53
CA SER A 16 9.69 11.12 1.42
C SER A 16 9.18 9.76 1.93
N ALA A 17 10.07 8.99 2.55
CA ALA A 17 9.68 7.75 3.22
C ALA A 17 8.65 8.01 4.31
N SER A 18 8.85 9.07 5.10
CA SER A 18 7.91 9.46 6.17
C SER A 18 6.51 9.74 5.63
N GLU A 19 6.41 10.42 4.49
CA GLU A 19 5.12 10.79 3.90
C GLU A 19 4.32 9.58 3.39
N ARG A 20 4.98 8.46 3.10
CA ARG A 20 4.32 7.24 2.62
C ARG A 20 4.26 6.12 3.63
N THR A 21 4.77 6.33 4.85
CA THR A 21 4.72 5.35 5.93
C THR A 21 3.41 5.50 6.69
N ILE A 22 2.65 4.41 6.75
CA ILE A 22 1.36 4.34 7.43
C ILE A 22 1.31 3.08 8.28
N ASP A 23 0.26 2.95 9.06
CA ASP A 23 -0.14 1.66 9.62
C ASP A 23 -1.43 1.20 8.96
N ILE A 24 -1.63 -0.10 8.93
CA ILE A 24 -2.94 -0.69 8.60
C ILE A 24 -3.34 -1.63 9.72
N THR A 25 -4.64 -1.69 10.01
CA THR A 25 -5.20 -2.71 10.91
C THR A 25 -6.08 -3.63 10.07
N THR A 26 -5.68 -4.90 9.97
CA THR A 26 -6.42 -5.93 9.27
C THR A 26 -7.06 -6.88 10.26
N THR A 27 -8.04 -7.65 9.81
CA THR A 27 -8.66 -8.73 10.61
C THR A 27 -7.98 -10.04 10.26
N GLY A 28 -7.44 -10.74 11.27
CA GLY A 28 -6.73 -11.99 11.06
C GLY A 28 -7.58 -13.04 10.36
N ALA A 29 -7.03 -13.64 9.29
CA ALA A 29 -7.75 -14.62 8.48
C ALA A 29 -8.15 -15.87 9.28
N LYS A 30 -7.33 -16.26 10.24
CA LYS A 30 -7.54 -17.48 11.05
C LYS A 30 -8.16 -17.19 12.39
N THR A 31 -7.80 -16.07 13.02
CA THR A 31 -8.20 -15.78 14.41
C THR A 31 -9.34 -14.78 14.53
N GLY A 32 -9.59 -13.97 13.49
CA GLY A 32 -10.54 -12.87 13.56
C GLY A 32 -10.05 -11.69 14.42
N SER A 33 -8.83 -11.76 14.94
CA SER A 33 -8.26 -10.70 15.79
C SER A 33 -7.67 -9.59 14.97
N PRO A 34 -7.70 -8.32 15.47
CA PRO A 34 -7.07 -7.22 14.76
C PRO A 34 -5.55 -7.36 14.74
N ARG A 35 -4.95 -7.00 13.61
CA ARG A 35 -3.50 -7.02 13.39
C ARG A 35 -3.07 -5.68 12.83
N ARG A 36 -2.25 -4.96 13.55
CA ARG A 36 -1.73 -3.64 13.13
C ARG A 36 -0.26 -3.78 12.72
N ILE A 37 0.07 -3.29 11.52
CA ILE A 37 1.43 -3.30 10.99
C ILE A 37 1.77 -1.96 10.35
N GLU A 38 3.06 -1.66 10.25
CA GLU A 38 3.57 -0.52 9.51
C GLU A 38 3.89 -0.96 8.08
N ILE A 39 3.51 -0.14 7.10
CA ILE A 39 3.71 -0.43 5.68
C ILE A 39 3.81 0.89 4.91
N TRP A 40 4.46 0.87 3.75
CA TRP A 40 4.43 2.00 2.83
C TRP A 40 3.23 1.84 1.90
N PHE A 41 2.59 2.96 1.55
CA PHE A 41 1.61 2.94 0.48
C PHE A 41 2.19 3.62 -0.77
N TYR A 42 1.62 3.28 -1.90
CA TYR A 42 2.08 3.73 -3.21
C TYR A 42 0.92 4.30 -3.99
N ARG A 43 1.23 5.14 -4.98
CA ARG A 43 0.23 5.70 -5.85
C ARG A 43 0.67 5.48 -7.30
N SER A 44 -0.25 4.97 -8.13
CA SER A 44 -0.06 4.82 -9.57
C SER A 44 -1.31 5.39 -10.23
N GLY A 45 -1.12 6.44 -11.03
CA GLY A 45 -2.27 7.22 -11.50
C GLY A 45 -2.98 7.86 -10.32
N GLU A 46 -4.30 7.71 -10.25
CA GLU A 46 -5.12 8.26 -9.17
C GLU A 46 -5.48 7.22 -8.12
N GLN A 47 -4.92 6.02 -8.20
CA GLN A 47 -5.23 4.91 -7.31
C GLN A 47 -4.13 4.69 -6.28
N ILE A 48 -4.52 4.24 -5.10
CA ILE A 48 -3.63 3.90 -3.99
C ILE A 48 -3.49 2.39 -3.91
N TYR A 49 -2.25 1.95 -3.64
CA TYR A 49 -1.93 0.52 -3.58
C TYR A 49 -1.11 0.20 -2.34
N LEU A 50 -1.29 -1.02 -1.85
CA LEU A 50 -0.42 -1.62 -0.83
C LEU A 50 0.28 -2.82 -1.45
N THR A 51 1.57 -2.91 -1.21
CA THR A 51 2.41 -4.03 -1.63
C THR A 51 3.66 -4.10 -0.77
N THR A 52 4.32 -5.24 -0.81
CA THR A 52 5.61 -5.48 -0.18
C THR A 52 6.46 -6.30 -1.15
N GLN A 53 7.76 -6.44 -0.85
CA GLN A 53 8.64 -7.25 -1.69
C GLN A 53 8.10 -8.68 -1.86
N PRO A 54 8.51 -9.38 -2.94
CA PRO A 54 7.99 -10.73 -3.24
C PRO A 54 8.15 -11.69 -2.06
N ALA A 55 7.04 -12.13 -1.52
CA ALA A 55 6.94 -13.16 -0.47
C ALA A 55 5.48 -13.36 -0.09
N SER A 56 5.19 -14.46 0.58
CA SER A 56 3.89 -14.63 1.23
C SER A 56 3.79 -13.69 2.44
N ARG A 57 2.66 -13.05 2.60
CA ARG A 57 2.44 -12.05 3.66
C ARG A 57 1.12 -12.27 4.38
N SER A 58 1.17 -12.19 5.71
CA SER A 58 -0.02 -12.34 6.54
C SER A 58 -1.04 -11.25 6.28
N TRP A 59 -0.58 -9.99 6.09
CA TRP A 59 -1.50 -8.88 5.83
C TRP A 59 -2.31 -9.10 4.55
N TYR A 60 -1.71 -9.68 3.54
CA TYR A 60 -2.39 -9.98 2.28
C TYR A 60 -3.44 -11.09 2.48
N ALA A 61 -3.05 -12.17 3.14
CA ALA A 61 -3.98 -13.26 3.45
C ALA A 61 -5.17 -12.74 4.28
N ASN A 62 -4.90 -11.86 5.24
CA ASN A 62 -5.96 -11.24 6.05
C ASN A 62 -6.93 -10.42 5.20
N LEU A 63 -6.41 -9.64 4.25
CA LEU A 63 -7.25 -8.81 3.36
C LEU A 63 -8.02 -9.63 2.34
N LEU A 64 -7.47 -10.76 1.89
CA LEU A 64 -8.22 -11.68 1.02
C LEU A 64 -9.43 -12.28 1.74
N ALA A 65 -9.27 -12.61 3.02
CA ALA A 65 -10.34 -13.16 3.83
C ALA A 65 -11.31 -12.07 4.31
N ASN A 66 -10.80 -10.90 4.67
CA ASN A 66 -11.57 -9.79 5.25
C ASN A 66 -11.11 -8.48 4.59
N PRO A 67 -11.72 -8.07 3.48
CA PRO A 67 -11.26 -6.91 2.70
C PRO A 67 -11.39 -5.55 3.40
N ALA A 68 -12.32 -5.43 4.34
CA ALA A 68 -12.46 -4.20 5.12
C ALA A 68 -11.32 -4.05 6.11
N PHE A 69 -10.69 -2.89 6.17
CA PHE A 69 -9.58 -2.63 7.07
C PHE A 69 -9.51 -1.15 7.43
N THR A 70 -8.60 -0.79 8.33
CA THR A 70 -8.37 0.61 8.71
C THR A 70 -7.01 1.05 8.20
N PHE A 71 -7.00 2.17 7.48
CA PHE A 71 -5.81 2.82 6.96
C PHE A 71 -5.47 3.98 7.89
N HIS A 72 -4.32 3.91 8.56
CA HIS A 72 -3.94 4.91 9.56
C HIS A 72 -2.86 5.85 9.04
N LEU A 73 -3.22 7.10 8.82
CA LEU A 73 -2.25 8.16 8.66
C LEU A 73 -1.65 8.48 10.03
N LYS A 74 -0.34 8.59 10.12
CA LYS A 74 0.33 8.79 11.42
C LYS A 74 1.46 9.80 11.44
N ASN A 75 2.04 10.12 10.29
CA ASN A 75 3.15 11.08 10.20
C ASN A 75 2.63 12.43 9.72
N GLY A 76 2.71 13.44 10.58
CA GLY A 76 2.13 14.75 10.36
C GLY A 76 0.66 14.77 10.74
N LEU A 77 -0.21 14.40 9.84
CA LEU A 77 -1.64 14.27 10.08
C LEU A 77 -1.96 12.88 10.64
N ARG A 78 -2.79 12.82 11.69
CA ARG A 78 -3.30 11.55 12.22
C ARG A 78 -4.76 11.38 11.82
N ALA A 79 -5.07 10.26 11.18
CA ALA A 79 -6.44 9.93 10.80
C ALA A 79 -6.58 8.41 10.62
N ASP A 80 -7.69 7.87 11.10
CA ASP A 80 -8.04 6.46 10.94
C ASP A 80 -9.14 6.38 9.89
N LEU A 81 -8.83 5.82 8.73
CA LEU A 81 -9.72 5.82 7.58
C LEU A 81 -10.27 4.42 7.32
N PRO A 82 -11.60 4.23 7.38
CA PRO A 82 -12.18 2.99 6.90
C PRO A 82 -11.83 2.78 5.43
N ALA A 83 -11.35 1.59 5.10
CA ALA A 83 -10.84 1.29 3.77
C ALA A 83 -11.27 -0.10 3.33
N TRP A 84 -11.20 -0.34 2.03
CA TRP A 84 -11.51 -1.61 1.39
C TRP A 84 -10.36 -2.01 0.46
N ALA A 85 -9.96 -3.28 0.53
CA ALA A 85 -8.89 -3.83 -0.29
C ALA A 85 -9.45 -4.70 -1.41
N GLU A 86 -8.94 -4.48 -2.62
CA GLU A 86 -9.25 -5.30 -3.79
C GLU A 86 -7.95 -5.85 -4.35
N PRO A 87 -7.76 -7.20 -4.37
CA PRO A 87 -6.53 -7.75 -4.93
C PRO A 87 -6.43 -7.48 -6.42
N VAL A 88 -5.25 -7.12 -6.88
CA VAL A 88 -4.96 -6.90 -8.30
C VAL A 88 -4.32 -8.17 -8.86
N LEU A 89 -5.05 -8.89 -9.69
CA LEU A 89 -4.67 -10.22 -10.18
C LEU A 89 -4.30 -10.25 -11.66
N ASP A 90 -4.81 -9.31 -12.46
CA ASP A 90 -4.54 -9.27 -13.89
C ASP A 90 -3.05 -9.00 -14.16
N PRO A 91 -2.34 -9.87 -14.90
CA PRO A 91 -0.90 -9.71 -15.12
C PRO A 91 -0.50 -8.42 -15.84
N ILE A 92 -1.30 -7.95 -16.76
CA ILE A 92 -1.03 -6.71 -17.51
C ILE A 92 -1.16 -5.51 -16.59
N GLU A 93 -2.22 -5.47 -15.80
CA GLU A 93 -2.45 -4.40 -14.83
C GLU A 93 -1.37 -4.41 -13.74
N ARG A 94 -1.02 -5.58 -13.22
CA ARG A 94 0.06 -5.74 -12.24
C ARG A 94 1.38 -5.20 -12.77
N ARG A 95 1.73 -5.53 -14.02
CA ARG A 95 2.98 -5.05 -14.62
C ARG A 95 3.00 -3.53 -14.74
N ARG A 96 1.90 -2.92 -15.15
CA ARG A 96 1.79 -1.46 -15.25
C ARG A 96 2.00 -0.80 -13.88
N ILE A 97 1.31 -1.31 -12.86
CA ILE A 97 1.39 -0.76 -11.49
C ILE A 97 2.80 -0.97 -10.90
N PHE A 98 3.33 -2.17 -10.99
CA PHE A 98 4.66 -2.46 -10.45
C PHE A 98 5.78 -1.73 -11.18
N SER A 99 5.62 -1.42 -12.47
CA SER A 99 6.59 -0.59 -13.17
C SER A 99 6.71 0.78 -12.51
N ASP A 100 5.59 1.40 -12.14
CA ASP A 100 5.57 2.67 -11.42
C ASP A 100 6.16 2.54 -10.01
N ILE A 101 5.80 1.50 -9.28
CA ILE A 101 6.26 1.28 -7.90
C ILE A 101 7.76 1.02 -7.85
N VAL A 102 8.27 0.15 -8.71
CA VAL A 102 9.70 -0.17 -8.74
C VAL A 102 10.53 1.04 -9.15
N ALA A 103 10.06 1.82 -10.13
CA ALA A 103 10.71 3.07 -10.51
C ALA A 103 10.79 4.05 -9.34
N ASP A 104 9.71 4.15 -8.56
CA ASP A 104 9.65 4.98 -7.36
C ASP A 104 10.67 4.50 -6.32
N LEU A 105 10.69 3.20 -6.00
CA LEU A 105 11.60 2.63 -5.02
C LEU A 105 13.08 2.76 -5.40
N ASN A 106 13.39 2.75 -6.68
CA ASN A 106 14.76 2.84 -7.17
C ASN A 106 15.33 4.26 -7.17
N GLN A 107 14.57 5.26 -6.78
CA GLN A 107 15.08 6.63 -6.72
C GLN A 107 16.13 6.78 -5.61
N PRO A 108 17.15 7.64 -5.83
CA PRO A 108 18.18 7.89 -4.80
C PRO A 108 17.60 8.35 -3.47
N LEU A 109 16.48 9.05 -3.49
CA LEU A 109 15.74 9.50 -2.31
C LEU A 109 15.44 8.37 -1.34
N HIS A 110 15.21 7.15 -1.82
CA HIS A 110 14.78 6.03 -1.00
C HIS A 110 15.91 5.08 -0.60
N ARG A 111 17.11 5.22 -1.16
CA ARG A 111 18.21 4.26 -0.93
C ARG A 111 18.58 4.08 0.52
N GLY A 112 18.53 5.14 1.32
CA GLY A 112 18.88 5.09 2.74
C GLY A 112 17.84 4.39 3.61
N TYR A 113 16.66 4.11 3.08
CA TYR A 113 15.55 3.51 3.83
C TYR A 113 15.28 2.07 3.43
N LEU A 114 15.96 1.56 2.40
CA LEU A 114 15.75 0.19 1.92
C LEU A 114 16.85 -0.71 2.47
N SER A 115 16.45 -1.80 3.09
CA SER A 115 17.39 -2.78 3.67
C SER A 115 18.06 -3.66 2.61
N GLN A 116 17.50 -3.73 1.41
CA GLN A 116 17.97 -4.58 0.32
C GLN A 116 17.77 -3.88 -1.02
N PRO A 117 18.53 -4.27 -2.07
CA PRO A 117 18.25 -3.81 -3.43
C PRO A 117 16.82 -4.16 -3.85
N VAL A 118 16.23 -3.30 -4.67
CA VAL A 118 14.88 -3.53 -5.18
C VAL A 118 14.91 -4.62 -6.24
N GLU A 119 14.04 -5.62 -6.08
CA GLU A 119 13.90 -6.71 -7.04
C GLU A 119 13.45 -6.20 -8.41
N PRO A 120 13.79 -6.91 -9.51
CA PRO A 120 13.27 -6.57 -10.85
C PRO A 120 11.74 -6.59 -10.92
N VAL A 121 11.17 -5.81 -11.83
CA VAL A 121 9.71 -5.73 -12.00
C VAL A 121 9.08 -7.10 -12.19
N GLU A 122 9.73 -7.99 -12.95
CA GLU A 122 9.23 -9.34 -13.22
C GLU A 122 8.99 -10.12 -11.92
N ASP A 123 9.89 -9.99 -10.95
CA ASP A 123 9.78 -10.69 -9.67
C ASP A 123 8.61 -10.15 -8.85
N TRP A 124 8.40 -8.83 -8.88
CA TRP A 124 7.25 -8.21 -8.22
C TRP A 124 5.94 -8.68 -8.84
N VAL A 125 5.86 -8.69 -10.17
CA VAL A 125 4.65 -9.15 -10.88
C VAL A 125 4.35 -10.60 -10.53
N ALA A 126 5.38 -11.44 -10.44
CA ALA A 126 5.22 -12.87 -10.19
C ALA A 126 4.90 -13.20 -8.74
N GLY A 127 5.48 -12.49 -7.77
CA GLY A 127 5.46 -12.93 -6.39
C GLY A 127 5.06 -11.94 -5.32
N SER A 128 4.83 -10.66 -5.65
CA SER A 128 4.43 -9.67 -4.65
C SER A 128 2.92 -9.63 -4.46
N PRO A 129 2.44 -9.50 -3.22
CA PRO A 129 1.03 -9.18 -2.99
C PRO A 129 0.76 -7.75 -3.47
N LEU A 130 -0.42 -7.53 -4.04
CA LEU A 130 -0.82 -6.20 -4.51
C LEU A 130 -2.32 -6.02 -4.32
N VAL A 131 -2.70 -5.00 -3.56
CA VAL A 131 -4.10 -4.63 -3.40
C VAL A 131 -4.30 -3.16 -3.76
N ARG A 132 -5.45 -2.88 -4.38
CA ARG A 132 -5.94 -1.52 -4.59
C ARG A 132 -6.75 -1.12 -3.38
N VAL A 133 -6.53 0.09 -2.89
CA VAL A 133 -7.23 0.63 -1.72
C VAL A 133 -8.30 1.61 -2.18
N SER A 134 -9.50 1.45 -1.65
CA SER A 134 -10.57 2.44 -1.81
C SER A 134 -11.09 2.87 -0.43
N PHE A 135 -11.66 4.07 -0.38
CA PHE A 135 -12.23 4.62 0.85
C PHE A 135 -13.73 4.82 0.62
N PRO A 136 -14.58 3.89 1.08
CA PRO A 136 -16.00 3.91 0.74
C PRO A 136 -16.71 5.23 1.06
N GLU A 137 -16.32 5.91 2.14
CA GLU A 137 -16.93 7.18 2.54
C GLU A 137 -16.62 8.32 1.57
N SER A 138 -15.53 8.23 0.80
CA SER A 138 -15.18 9.26 -0.15
C SER A 138 -15.99 9.18 -1.44
N LEU A 139 -16.80 8.12 -1.60
CA LEU A 139 -17.64 7.91 -2.77
C LEU A 139 -19.05 8.49 -2.60
N SER A 140 -19.35 8.93 -1.40
CA SER A 140 -20.67 9.50 -1.10
C SER A 140 -20.77 10.98 -1.42
#